data_4936431c2200ded063150e13560c7865
#
_entry.id   4936431c2200ded063150e13560c7865
#
_cell.length_a   1.000
_cell.length_b   1.000
_cell.length_c   1.000
_cell.angle_alpha   90.00
_cell.angle_beta   90.00
_cell.angle_gamma   90.00
#
_symmetry.space_group_name_H-M   'P 1'
#
loop_
_entity.id
_entity.type
_entity.pdbx_description
1 polymer ?
#
loop_
_entity_poly.entity_id
_entity_poly.type
_entity_poly.pdbx_seq_one_letter_code
_entity_poly.pdbx_strand_id
1 'polypeptide(L)'
;TGLDSGWNSFSEEELKAFVDKCKANGQVAGVYWTPFTDWAKNPEREIKEMPGYKYKDVYLYANGKPQELDGAYAVDPTHPAIEAMMKHTSELFHRAGFEYVKMDFMTHGAMEADKWYNPEIQTGIQGYNYGMQLLDKYFGDMYINLSISPVFPAQYAQSRRIACDAWNKIKDTEYTLNALSYGWWQKYIYQFNDADHIVL
;
A
#
# COMPACT_ATOMS: atom_id res chain seq x y z
N THR A 1 12.17 -12.68 0.22
CA THR A 1 12.59 -12.04 1.49
C THR A 1 12.27 -10.57 1.42
N GLY A 2 11.62 -9.99 2.43
CA GLY A 2 11.14 -8.61 2.40
C GLY A 2 11.57 -7.81 3.63
N LEU A 3 11.80 -6.50 3.42
CA LEU A 3 11.84 -5.50 4.47
C LEU A 3 10.40 -5.04 4.75
N ASP A 4 9.96 -5.16 5.98
CA ASP A 4 8.66 -4.65 6.44
C ASP A 4 8.75 -3.16 6.83
N SER A 5 7.80 -2.66 7.62
CA SER A 5 7.79 -1.27 8.09
C SER A 5 9.13 -0.87 8.71
N GLY A 6 9.49 0.40 8.59
CA GLY A 6 10.78 0.92 9.09
C GLY A 6 11.94 0.88 8.08
N TRP A 7 11.73 0.36 6.87
CA TRP A 7 12.73 0.35 5.80
C TRP A 7 13.29 1.76 5.50
N ASN A 8 12.50 2.80 5.72
CA ASN A 8 12.88 4.21 5.52
C ASN A 8 13.89 4.75 6.55
N SER A 9 14.29 3.94 7.54
CA SER A 9 15.41 4.24 8.42
C SER A 9 16.77 3.87 7.82
N PHE A 10 16.78 3.11 6.73
CA PHE A 10 17.98 2.71 6.01
C PHE A 10 18.33 3.72 4.89
N SER A 11 19.61 3.91 4.65
CA SER A 11 20.08 4.65 3.48
C SER A 11 19.83 3.87 2.18
N GLU A 12 19.91 4.55 1.03
CA GLU A 12 19.75 3.88 -0.27
C GLU A 12 20.83 2.82 -0.50
N GLU A 13 22.07 3.06 -0.01
CA GLU A 13 23.17 2.09 -0.07
C GLU A 13 22.89 0.84 0.77
N GLU A 14 22.31 1.01 1.96
CA GLU A 14 21.93 -0.12 2.82
C GLU A 14 20.78 -0.93 2.22
N LEU A 15 19.77 -0.26 1.63
CA LEU A 15 18.71 -0.92 0.90
C LEU A 15 19.26 -1.74 -0.28
N LYS A 16 20.18 -1.15 -1.05
CA LYS A 16 20.83 -1.85 -2.15
C LYS A 16 21.64 -3.05 -1.66
N ALA A 17 22.41 -2.90 -0.58
CA ALA A 17 23.18 -4.00 0.01
C ALA A 17 22.28 -5.15 0.47
N PHE A 18 21.09 -4.84 1.02
CA PHE A 18 20.10 -5.85 1.35
C PHE A 18 19.63 -6.61 0.11
N VAL A 19 19.28 -5.88 -0.96
CA VAL A 19 18.84 -6.48 -2.23
C VAL A 19 19.93 -7.36 -2.84
N ASP A 20 21.16 -6.87 -2.89
CA ASP A 20 22.30 -7.62 -3.43
C ASP A 20 22.53 -8.93 -2.64
N LYS A 21 22.38 -8.90 -1.31
CA LYS A 21 22.46 -10.09 -0.46
C LYS A 21 21.34 -11.08 -0.73
N CYS A 22 20.10 -10.61 -0.91
CA CYS A 22 18.97 -11.46 -1.29
C CYS A 22 19.26 -12.17 -2.63
N LYS A 23 19.69 -11.42 -3.64
CA LYS A 23 20.02 -11.96 -4.97
C LYS A 23 21.16 -12.97 -4.91
N ALA A 24 22.19 -12.72 -4.13
CA ALA A 24 23.29 -13.67 -3.93
C ALA A 24 22.85 -15.00 -3.31
N ASN A 25 21.74 -14.98 -2.56
CA ASN A 25 21.15 -16.18 -1.97
C ASN A 25 20.02 -16.80 -2.85
N GLY A 26 19.84 -16.34 -4.09
CA GLY A 26 18.78 -16.81 -4.98
C GLY A 26 17.37 -16.38 -4.53
N GLN A 27 17.25 -15.30 -3.77
CA GLN A 27 15.98 -14.79 -3.26
C GLN A 27 15.59 -13.51 -3.98
N VAL A 28 14.29 -13.31 -4.20
CA VAL A 28 13.71 -12.03 -4.61
C VAL A 28 13.64 -11.11 -3.39
N ALA A 29 14.10 -9.88 -3.55
CA ALA A 29 14.00 -8.86 -2.52
C ALA A 29 12.69 -8.10 -2.62
N GLY A 30 11.99 -7.97 -1.49
CA GLY A 30 10.74 -7.24 -1.36
C GLY A 30 10.82 -6.10 -0.36
N VAL A 31 9.88 -5.17 -0.47
CA VAL A 31 9.76 -4.04 0.43
C VAL A 31 8.28 -3.75 0.75
N TYR A 32 8.03 -3.16 1.90
CA TYR A 32 6.71 -2.76 2.38
C TYR A 32 6.46 -1.27 2.11
N TRP A 33 5.22 -0.88 1.82
CA TRP A 33 4.83 0.52 1.73
C TRP A 33 3.34 0.74 1.98
N THR A 34 2.97 1.96 2.41
CA THR A 34 1.58 2.37 2.67
C THR A 34 1.26 3.65 1.88
N PRO A 35 0.86 3.53 0.60
CA PRO A 35 0.75 4.68 -0.32
C PRO A 35 -0.34 5.69 0.02
N PHE A 36 -1.38 5.27 0.75
CA PHE A 36 -2.58 6.08 0.98
C PHE A 36 -2.74 6.55 2.42
N THR A 37 -1.66 6.51 3.24
CA THR A 37 -1.73 6.82 4.66
C THR A 37 -0.74 7.90 5.10
N ASP A 38 -1.13 8.70 6.08
CA ASP A 38 -0.19 9.50 6.89
C ASP A 38 -0.26 9.07 8.35
N TRP A 39 0.76 8.32 8.78
CA TRP A 39 0.91 7.84 10.16
C TRP A 39 1.35 8.92 11.14
N ALA A 40 2.03 9.97 10.66
CA ALA A 40 2.52 11.03 11.51
C ALA A 40 1.39 11.96 11.99
N LYS A 41 0.29 12.00 11.25
CA LYS A 41 -0.87 12.85 11.51
C LYS A 41 -0.48 14.30 11.82
N ASN A 42 0.52 14.80 11.07
CA ASN A 42 0.99 16.16 11.20
C ASN A 42 0.56 17.00 9.99
N PRO A 43 -0.56 17.74 10.10
CA PRO A 43 -1.13 18.48 8.99
C PRO A 43 -0.22 19.60 8.45
N GLU A 44 0.69 20.12 9.28
CA GLU A 44 1.61 21.21 8.90
C GLU A 44 2.92 20.71 8.30
N ARG A 45 3.15 19.39 8.28
CA ARG A 45 4.33 18.79 7.65
C ARG A 45 4.30 19.01 6.14
N GLU A 46 5.41 19.51 5.59
CA GLU A 46 5.55 19.68 4.14
C GLU A 46 5.72 18.35 3.41
N ILE A 47 5.23 18.29 2.18
CA ILE A 47 5.45 17.17 1.26
C ILE A 47 6.71 17.47 0.48
N LYS A 48 7.78 16.74 0.79
CA LYS A 48 9.12 16.97 0.23
C LYS A 48 9.16 16.82 -1.29
N GLU A 49 8.38 15.89 -1.81
CA GLU A 49 8.30 15.54 -3.22
C GLU A 49 7.55 16.60 -4.06
N MET A 50 6.81 17.50 -3.39
CA MET A 50 6.11 18.61 -4.01
C MET A 50 6.09 19.84 -3.09
N PRO A 51 7.18 20.62 -3.02
CA PRO A 51 7.28 21.79 -2.16
C PRO A 51 6.13 22.79 -2.39
N GLY A 52 5.64 23.35 -1.29
CA GLY A 52 4.49 24.26 -1.29
C GLY A 52 3.17 23.60 -0.88
N TYR A 53 3.12 22.26 -0.80
CA TYR A 53 2.00 21.53 -0.23
C TYR A 53 2.34 20.96 1.14
N LYS A 54 1.33 20.92 2.01
CA LYS A 54 1.40 20.28 3.31
C LYS A 54 0.44 19.10 3.38
N TYR A 55 0.63 18.22 4.35
CA TYR A 55 -0.24 17.04 4.48
C TYR A 55 -1.72 17.38 4.65
N LYS A 56 -2.06 18.51 5.30
CA LYS A 56 -3.46 18.99 5.37
C LYS A 56 -4.11 19.24 4.01
N ASP A 57 -3.31 19.55 2.99
CA ASP A 57 -3.81 19.85 1.64
C ASP A 57 -4.17 18.59 0.86
N VAL A 58 -3.67 17.43 1.32
CA VAL A 58 -3.84 16.12 0.66
C VAL A 58 -4.67 15.13 1.45
N TYR A 59 -5.15 15.46 2.64
CA TYR A 59 -6.04 14.56 3.37
C TYR A 59 -7.42 14.45 2.72
N LEU A 60 -8.01 13.28 2.79
CA LEU A 60 -9.43 13.10 2.57
C LEU A 60 -10.21 13.66 3.76
N TYR A 61 -11.15 14.55 3.52
CA TYR A 61 -11.99 15.16 4.56
C TYR A 61 -13.43 14.71 4.43
N ALA A 62 -14.08 14.44 5.57
CA ALA A 62 -15.53 14.31 5.66
C ALA A 62 -16.05 15.11 6.85
N ASN A 63 -17.10 15.90 6.62
CA ASN A 63 -17.66 16.81 7.62
C ASN A 63 -16.61 17.74 8.26
N GLY A 64 -15.68 18.22 7.43
CA GLY A 64 -14.61 19.15 7.84
C GLY A 64 -13.50 18.54 8.70
N LYS A 65 -13.43 17.20 8.84
CA LYS A 65 -12.38 16.49 9.58
C LYS A 65 -11.61 15.54 8.67
N PRO A 66 -10.27 15.42 8.87
CA PRO A 66 -9.51 14.39 8.17
C PRO A 66 -10.08 13.00 8.48
N GLN A 67 -10.20 12.17 7.46
CA GLN A 67 -10.61 10.79 7.62
C GLN A 67 -9.49 9.97 8.26
N GLU A 68 -9.84 9.24 9.31
CA GLU A 68 -8.92 8.39 10.07
C GLU A 68 -9.42 6.96 10.09
N LEU A 69 -8.53 6.01 9.83
CA LEU A 69 -8.77 4.58 9.95
C LEU A 69 -7.49 3.92 10.49
N ASP A 70 -7.62 2.97 11.40
CA ASP A 70 -6.51 2.20 11.98
C ASP A 70 -5.34 3.04 12.51
N GLY A 71 -5.61 4.29 12.92
CA GLY A 71 -4.63 5.19 13.50
C GLY A 71 -3.87 6.07 12.50
N ALA A 72 -4.14 5.98 11.20
CA ALA A 72 -3.57 6.83 10.16
C ALA A 72 -4.61 7.74 9.52
N TYR A 73 -4.20 8.92 9.03
CA TYR A 73 -5.05 9.73 8.16
C TYR A 73 -4.98 9.24 6.72
N ALA A 74 -6.14 9.22 6.06
CA ALA A 74 -6.26 8.90 4.65
C ALA A 74 -5.83 10.10 3.78
N VAL A 75 -5.06 9.83 2.74
CA VAL A 75 -4.67 10.84 1.75
C VAL A 75 -5.41 10.64 0.44
N ASP A 76 -5.67 11.73 -0.26
CA ASP A 76 -6.37 11.75 -1.54
C ASP A 76 -5.52 11.17 -2.66
N PRO A 77 -5.86 9.99 -3.21
CA PRO A 77 -5.09 9.37 -4.28
C PRO A 77 -5.03 10.20 -5.56
N THR A 78 -5.92 11.19 -5.71
CA THR A 78 -6.03 12.00 -6.93
C THR A 78 -5.21 13.29 -6.87
N HIS A 79 -4.61 13.57 -5.71
CA HIS A 79 -3.83 14.79 -5.52
C HIS A 79 -2.43 14.65 -6.15
N PRO A 80 -1.95 15.65 -6.94
CA PRO A 80 -0.67 15.54 -7.63
C PRO A 80 0.54 15.39 -6.70
N ALA A 81 0.47 15.87 -5.45
CA ALA A 81 1.53 15.64 -4.48
C ALA A 81 1.61 14.18 -4.03
N ILE A 82 0.50 13.45 -4.01
CA ILE A 82 0.48 12.01 -3.74
C ILE A 82 1.05 11.24 -4.94
N GLU A 83 0.73 11.64 -6.18
CA GLU A 83 1.40 11.08 -7.37
C GLU A 83 2.91 11.32 -7.34
N ALA A 84 3.37 12.50 -6.94
CA ALA A 84 4.80 12.81 -6.80
C ALA A 84 5.48 11.90 -5.75
N MET A 85 4.83 11.64 -4.62
CA MET A 85 5.31 10.69 -3.61
C MET A 85 5.38 9.26 -4.15
N MET A 86 4.36 8.80 -4.90
CA MET A 86 4.36 7.47 -5.54
C MET A 86 5.54 7.33 -6.50
N LYS A 87 5.73 8.32 -7.37
CA LYS A 87 6.84 8.35 -8.32
C LYS A 87 8.19 8.29 -7.60
N HIS A 88 8.40 9.15 -6.62
CA HIS A 88 9.67 9.20 -5.86
C HIS A 88 9.97 7.88 -5.17
N THR A 89 8.97 7.29 -4.50
CA THR A 89 9.13 6.01 -3.80
C THR A 89 9.43 4.87 -4.78
N SER A 90 8.73 4.84 -5.92
CA SER A 90 8.99 3.87 -6.97
C SER A 90 10.43 3.98 -7.50
N GLU A 91 10.88 5.19 -7.83
CA GLU A 91 12.24 5.43 -8.29
C GLU A 91 13.29 4.96 -7.28
N LEU A 92 13.08 5.20 -5.99
CA LEU A 92 13.95 4.70 -4.92
C LEU A 92 14.01 3.16 -4.91
N PHE A 93 12.85 2.49 -4.96
CA PHE A 93 12.80 1.04 -4.92
C PHE A 93 13.43 0.40 -6.14
N HIS A 94 13.25 0.98 -7.32
CA HIS A 94 13.90 0.52 -8.56
C HIS A 94 15.43 0.70 -8.51
N ARG A 95 15.91 1.87 -8.05
CA ARG A 95 17.37 2.09 -7.91
C ARG A 95 17.99 1.12 -6.90
N ALA A 96 17.30 0.80 -5.81
CA ALA A 96 17.74 -0.21 -4.85
C ALA A 96 17.69 -1.64 -5.43
N GLY A 97 16.82 -1.87 -6.43
CA GLY A 97 16.69 -3.15 -7.14
C GLY A 97 15.67 -4.12 -6.54
N PHE A 98 14.66 -3.61 -5.81
CA PHE A 98 13.52 -4.40 -5.35
C PHE A 98 12.67 -4.87 -6.53
N GLU A 99 12.09 -6.06 -6.40
CA GLU A 99 11.25 -6.70 -7.41
C GLU A 99 9.85 -7.05 -6.90
N TYR A 100 9.62 -6.87 -5.60
CA TYR A 100 8.35 -7.14 -4.92
C TYR A 100 8.02 -5.98 -3.98
N VAL A 101 6.75 -5.57 -3.97
CA VAL A 101 6.25 -4.58 -3.00
C VAL A 101 4.96 -5.07 -2.34
N LYS A 102 4.95 -5.08 -1.00
CA LYS A 102 3.73 -5.23 -0.20
C LYS A 102 3.15 -3.84 0.05
N MET A 103 2.02 -3.55 -0.58
CA MET A 103 1.28 -2.31 -0.38
C MET A 103 0.17 -2.52 0.63
N ASP A 104 0.26 -1.84 1.76
CA ASP A 104 -0.63 -2.08 2.90
C ASP A 104 -1.51 -0.87 3.22
N PHE A 105 -2.54 -1.10 4.04
CA PHE A 105 -3.54 -0.11 4.43
C PHE A 105 -4.22 0.57 3.23
N MET A 106 -4.45 -0.23 2.19
CA MET A 106 -4.95 0.26 0.90
C MET A 106 -6.38 0.79 0.96
N THR A 107 -7.18 0.33 1.93
CA THR A 107 -8.57 0.80 2.16
C THR A 107 -8.64 2.31 2.42
N HIS A 108 -7.57 2.93 2.94
CA HIS A 108 -7.51 4.38 3.15
C HIS A 108 -7.76 5.16 1.86
N GLY A 109 -7.23 4.69 0.72
CA GLY A 109 -7.48 5.31 -0.58
C GLY A 109 -8.91 5.16 -1.11
N ALA A 110 -9.73 4.30 -0.49
CA ALA A 110 -11.13 4.07 -0.84
C ALA A 110 -12.12 4.72 0.15
N MET A 111 -11.64 5.49 1.11
CA MET A 111 -12.53 6.18 2.06
C MET A 111 -13.33 7.27 1.36
N GLU A 112 -14.61 7.39 1.75
CA GLU A 112 -15.48 8.45 1.23
C GLU A 112 -15.05 9.82 1.78
N ALA A 113 -15.20 10.85 0.96
CA ALA A 113 -14.84 12.22 1.32
C ALA A 113 -15.86 13.21 0.78
N ASP A 114 -15.86 14.42 1.35
CA ASP A 114 -16.73 15.52 0.86
C ASP A 114 -16.33 15.97 -0.56
N LYS A 115 -15.04 15.83 -0.89
CA LYS A 115 -14.47 16.13 -2.21
C LYS A 115 -13.10 15.47 -2.40
N TRP A 116 -12.70 15.30 -3.66
CA TRP A 116 -11.36 14.93 -4.10
C TRP A 116 -10.71 16.10 -4.85
N TYR A 117 -9.39 16.05 -4.99
CA TYR A 117 -8.66 17.02 -5.80
C TYR A 117 -9.10 16.96 -7.26
N ASN A 118 -9.25 15.77 -7.81
CA ASN A 118 -9.85 15.57 -9.13
C ASN A 118 -11.38 15.68 -9.01
N PRO A 119 -12.00 16.71 -9.59
CA PRO A 119 -13.44 16.96 -9.46
C PRO A 119 -14.32 15.93 -10.21
N GLU A 120 -13.75 15.09 -11.06
CA GLU A 120 -14.47 14.01 -11.74
C GLU A 120 -14.72 12.80 -10.81
N ILE A 121 -13.98 12.71 -9.70
CA ILE A 121 -14.14 11.65 -8.69
C ILE A 121 -15.28 12.04 -7.75
N GLN A 122 -16.20 11.10 -7.55
CA GLN A 122 -17.42 11.29 -6.74
C GLN A 122 -17.56 10.27 -5.61
N THR A 123 -16.77 9.19 -5.63
CA THR A 123 -16.82 8.12 -4.63
C THR A 123 -15.42 7.65 -4.24
N GLY A 124 -15.29 7.12 -3.02
CA GLY A 124 -14.01 6.59 -2.54
C GLY A 124 -13.44 5.50 -3.45
N ILE A 125 -14.30 4.61 -3.99
CA ILE A 125 -13.83 3.55 -4.88
C ILE A 125 -13.31 4.09 -6.23
N GLN A 126 -13.86 5.21 -6.72
CA GLN A 126 -13.31 5.88 -7.91
C GLN A 126 -11.94 6.50 -7.60
N GLY A 127 -11.79 7.14 -6.44
CA GLY A 127 -10.50 7.66 -5.97
C GLY A 127 -9.48 6.55 -5.82
N TYR A 128 -9.87 5.44 -5.21
CA TYR A 128 -9.02 4.25 -5.08
C TYR A 128 -8.58 3.70 -6.45
N ASN A 129 -9.51 3.54 -7.38
CA ASN A 129 -9.19 3.07 -8.74
C ASN A 129 -8.21 4.01 -9.45
N TYR A 130 -8.38 5.33 -9.30
CA TYR A 130 -7.43 6.32 -9.82
C TYR A 130 -6.04 6.13 -9.21
N GLY A 131 -5.96 5.99 -7.88
CA GLY A 131 -4.71 5.72 -7.19
C GLY A 131 -4.05 4.42 -7.62
N MET A 132 -4.83 3.35 -7.83
CA MET A 132 -4.33 2.06 -8.32
C MET A 132 -3.77 2.16 -9.76
N GLN A 133 -4.36 2.98 -10.63
CA GLN A 133 -3.80 3.26 -11.96
C GLN A 133 -2.43 3.95 -11.87
N LEU A 134 -2.27 4.87 -10.92
CA LEU A 134 -0.97 5.51 -10.68
C LEU A 134 0.06 4.52 -10.12
N LEU A 135 -0.35 3.66 -9.19
CA LEU A 135 0.52 2.63 -8.65
C LEU A 135 0.95 1.63 -9.74
N ASP A 136 0.04 1.20 -10.61
CA ASP A 136 0.37 0.37 -11.77
C ASP A 136 1.36 1.06 -12.72
N LYS A 137 1.12 2.35 -13.00
CA LYS A 137 2.02 3.16 -13.84
C LYS A 137 3.46 3.20 -13.32
N TYR A 138 3.65 3.26 -12.00
CA TYR A 138 4.97 3.44 -11.40
C TYR A 138 5.61 2.14 -10.89
N PHE A 139 4.80 1.14 -10.52
CA PHE A 139 5.25 -0.11 -9.89
C PHE A 139 4.83 -1.36 -10.67
N GLY A 140 4.18 -1.23 -11.83
CA GLY A 140 3.58 -2.36 -12.54
C GLY A 140 4.56 -3.38 -13.11
N ASP A 141 5.86 -3.09 -13.08
CA ASP A 141 6.95 -4.04 -13.38
C ASP A 141 7.45 -4.81 -12.15
N MET A 142 6.98 -4.44 -10.94
CA MET A 142 7.21 -5.17 -9.70
C MET A 142 6.04 -6.12 -9.41
N TYR A 143 6.30 -7.16 -8.61
CA TYR A 143 5.23 -7.98 -8.06
C TYR A 143 4.52 -7.21 -6.94
N ILE A 144 3.25 -6.88 -7.12
CA ILE A 144 2.43 -6.15 -6.14
C ILE A 144 1.59 -7.13 -5.32
N ASN A 145 1.76 -7.08 -3.99
CA ASN A 145 0.90 -7.75 -3.02
C ASN A 145 0.12 -6.72 -2.20
N LEU A 146 -1.20 -6.77 -2.25
CA LEU A 146 -2.06 -5.84 -1.53
C LEU A 146 -2.44 -6.36 -0.15
N SER A 147 -2.46 -5.49 0.84
CA SER A 147 -2.95 -5.79 2.19
C SER A 147 -3.94 -4.72 2.66
N ILE A 148 -4.90 -5.12 3.49
CA ILE A 148 -6.02 -4.27 3.94
C ILE A 148 -6.59 -3.49 2.74
N SER A 149 -6.94 -4.23 1.68
CA SER A 149 -7.35 -3.64 0.40
C SER A 149 -8.79 -4.01 0.07
N PRO A 150 -9.53 -3.17 -0.68
CA PRO A 150 -10.70 -3.61 -1.41
C PRO A 150 -10.36 -4.84 -2.28
N VAL A 151 -11.34 -5.73 -2.49
CA VAL A 151 -11.14 -6.89 -3.39
C VAL A 151 -11.05 -6.43 -4.84
N PHE A 152 -11.72 -5.36 -5.18
CA PHE A 152 -11.73 -4.76 -6.51
C PHE A 152 -11.36 -3.27 -6.45
N PRO A 153 -10.70 -2.73 -7.50
CA PRO A 153 -10.27 -3.38 -8.74
C PRO A 153 -9.07 -4.34 -8.52
N ALA A 154 -9.08 -5.49 -9.19
CA ALA A 154 -8.09 -6.55 -8.97
C ALA A 154 -6.97 -6.58 -10.02
N GLN A 155 -7.14 -5.92 -11.17
CA GLN A 155 -6.23 -6.00 -12.31
C GLN A 155 -4.85 -5.39 -12.10
N TYR A 156 -4.65 -4.63 -11.02
CA TYR A 156 -3.42 -3.88 -10.76
C TYR A 156 -2.44 -4.59 -9.82
N ALA A 157 -2.76 -5.80 -9.37
CA ALA A 157 -1.90 -6.54 -8.45
C ALA A 157 -1.94 -8.04 -8.74
N GLN A 158 -0.87 -8.73 -8.40
CA GLN A 158 -0.76 -10.17 -8.61
C GLN A 158 -1.31 -10.95 -7.42
N SER A 159 -1.24 -10.40 -6.22
CA SER A 159 -1.73 -11.06 -5.01
C SER A 159 -2.32 -10.07 -3.99
N ARG A 160 -3.05 -10.63 -3.03
CA ARG A 160 -3.53 -9.89 -1.85
C ARG A 160 -3.60 -10.77 -0.62
N ARG A 161 -3.48 -10.13 0.54
CA ARG A 161 -3.77 -10.73 1.84
C ARG A 161 -5.26 -11.05 1.95
N ILE A 162 -5.59 -12.22 2.41
CA ILE A 162 -6.97 -12.70 2.55
C ILE A 162 -7.55 -12.53 3.94
N ALA A 163 -6.69 -12.35 4.95
CA ALA A 163 -7.04 -12.25 6.36
C ALA A 163 -6.13 -11.26 7.11
N CYS A 164 -6.44 -11.00 8.37
CA CYS A 164 -5.58 -10.24 9.27
C CYS A 164 -4.28 -10.98 9.57
N ASP A 165 -3.34 -10.27 10.21
CA ASP A 165 -2.08 -10.86 10.64
C ASP A 165 -2.28 -12.05 11.59
N ALA A 166 -1.46 -13.06 11.43
CA ALA A 166 -1.44 -14.22 12.30
C ALA A 166 -0.47 -13.98 13.48
N TRP A 167 -1.02 -13.83 14.68
CA TRP A 167 -0.29 -13.50 15.91
C TRP A 167 0.03 -14.73 16.76
N ASN A 168 0.40 -15.86 16.16
CA ASN A 168 0.75 -17.09 16.87
C ASN A 168 -0.37 -17.64 17.78
N LYS A 169 -1.63 -17.51 17.37
CA LYS A 169 -2.78 -18.01 18.12
C LYS A 169 -3.66 -18.87 17.21
N ILE A 170 -4.20 -19.96 17.77
CA ILE A 170 -5.11 -20.87 17.04
C ILE A 170 -6.28 -20.13 16.41
N LYS A 171 -6.85 -19.13 17.11
CA LYS A 171 -7.95 -18.31 16.58
C LYS A 171 -7.57 -17.53 15.31
N ASP A 172 -6.32 -17.11 15.17
CA ASP A 172 -5.85 -16.38 14.01
C ASP A 172 -5.72 -17.33 12.81
N THR A 173 -5.24 -18.54 13.05
CA THR A 173 -5.21 -19.62 12.05
C THR A 173 -6.62 -20.01 11.63
N GLU A 174 -7.56 -20.15 12.57
CA GLU A 174 -8.97 -20.44 12.28
C GLU A 174 -9.59 -19.32 11.42
N TYR A 175 -9.33 -18.05 11.74
CA TYR A 175 -9.79 -16.91 10.96
C TYR A 175 -9.26 -16.95 9.51
N THR A 176 -7.96 -17.24 9.34
CA THR A 176 -7.34 -17.37 8.03
C THR A 176 -7.93 -18.54 7.22
N LEU A 177 -8.14 -19.71 7.86
CA LEU A 177 -8.77 -20.86 7.21
C LEU A 177 -10.21 -20.56 6.78
N ASN A 178 -10.97 -19.85 7.62
CA ASN A 178 -12.31 -19.39 7.26
C ASN A 178 -12.28 -18.42 6.07
N ALA A 179 -11.37 -17.46 6.07
CA ALA A 179 -11.19 -16.52 4.96
C ALA A 179 -10.83 -17.24 3.65
N LEU A 180 -9.96 -18.27 3.71
CA LEU A 180 -9.63 -19.13 2.55
C LEU A 180 -10.85 -19.92 2.08
N SER A 181 -11.63 -20.49 3.02
CA SER A 181 -12.79 -21.34 2.70
C SER A 181 -13.90 -20.55 2.03
N TYR A 182 -14.24 -19.37 2.54
CA TYR A 182 -15.30 -18.51 1.98
C TYR A 182 -14.80 -17.65 0.83
N GLY A 183 -13.53 -17.29 0.80
CA GLY A 183 -12.88 -16.48 -0.23
C GLY A 183 -12.17 -17.28 -1.33
N TRP A 184 -12.37 -18.61 -1.42
CA TRP A 184 -11.68 -19.50 -2.35
C TRP A 184 -11.74 -19.04 -3.82
N TRP A 185 -12.79 -18.35 -4.21
CA TRP A 185 -13.02 -17.84 -5.57
C TRP A 185 -12.01 -16.73 -5.94
N GLN A 186 -11.36 -16.09 -4.98
CA GLN A 186 -10.37 -15.04 -5.23
C GLN A 186 -9.15 -15.58 -6.01
N LYS A 187 -8.89 -16.90 -5.97
CA LYS A 187 -7.86 -17.55 -6.79
C LYS A 187 -8.06 -17.42 -8.30
N TYR A 188 -9.27 -17.06 -8.74
CA TYR A 188 -9.57 -16.82 -10.17
C TYR A 188 -9.39 -15.33 -10.55
N ILE A 189 -9.15 -14.48 -9.58
CA ILE A 189 -8.98 -13.03 -9.75
C ILE A 189 -7.51 -12.67 -9.56
N TYR A 190 -6.92 -13.15 -8.48
CA TYR A 190 -5.50 -12.94 -8.17
C TYR A 190 -4.70 -14.20 -8.50
N GLN A 191 -3.45 -14.02 -8.93
CA GLN A 191 -2.53 -15.13 -9.19
C GLN A 191 -2.21 -15.90 -7.90
N PHE A 192 -2.18 -15.19 -6.77
CA PHE A 192 -1.86 -15.75 -5.47
C PHE A 192 -2.68 -15.10 -4.35
N ASN A 193 -3.17 -15.93 -3.41
CA ASN A 193 -3.82 -15.49 -2.18
C ASN A 193 -2.79 -15.58 -1.04
N ASP A 194 -2.40 -14.44 -0.49
CA ASP A 194 -1.48 -14.37 0.63
C ASP A 194 -2.24 -14.65 1.94
N ALA A 195 -1.93 -15.78 2.55
CA ALA A 195 -2.54 -16.23 3.80
C ALA A 195 -1.79 -15.76 5.04
N ASP A 196 -0.74 -14.93 4.86
CA ASP A 196 0.23 -14.64 5.92
C ASP A 196 0.98 -15.91 6.38
N HIS A 197 1.55 -15.90 7.57
CA HIS A 197 2.17 -17.09 8.13
C HIS A 197 1.16 -17.89 8.98
N ILE A 198 1.28 -19.20 8.93
CA ILE A 198 0.55 -20.09 9.81
C ILE A 198 1.49 -20.51 10.94
N VAL A 199 1.01 -20.40 12.16
CA VAL A 199 1.70 -20.94 13.32
C VAL A 199 1.02 -22.22 13.74
N LEU A 200 1.79 -23.29 13.72
CA LEU A 200 1.39 -24.63 14.16
C LEU A 200 1.82 -24.85 15.61
#